data_d9fc781d032f6297623bbe2339491278
#
_entry.id   d9fc781d032f6297623bbe2339491278
#
_cell.length_a   1.000
_cell.length_b   1.000
_cell.length_c   1.000
_cell.angle_alpha   90.00
_cell.angle_beta   90.00
_cell.angle_gamma   90.00
#
_symmetry.space_group_name_H-M   'P 1'
#
loop_
_entity.id
_entity.type
_entity.pdbx_description
1 polymer ?
#
loop_
_entity_poly.entity_id
_entity_poly.type
_entity_poly.pdbx_seq_one_letter_code
_entity_poly.pdbx_strand_id
1 'polypeptide(L)'
;RDTAKAILDFNGSGLSLMEISHRAKDFQPVVDEAEALFKELLNIPEGYSVLFLGGGASMEFCMVPYNFLEKKAAYLNTGVWAKKAMKEAKGFGEVVEVASSAEATYTYIPKDYTIPADADYFHITTNNTIYGTELKKDLDSPVPMVADMSSDIFSRPIDVLSLIHISEPT
;
A
#
# COMPACT_ATOMS: atom_id res chain seq x y z
N ARG A 1 -16.17 13.96 14.17
CA ARG A 1 -16.77 15.14 14.85
C ARG A 1 -15.82 16.32 14.80
N ASP A 2 -14.54 16.12 15.04
CA ASP A 2 -13.54 17.19 15.02
C ASP A 2 -13.19 17.63 13.59
N THR A 3 -13.12 16.70 12.64
CA THR A 3 -12.95 17.00 11.21
C THR A 3 -14.04 17.95 10.70
N ALA A 4 -15.32 17.76 11.08
CA ALA A 4 -16.41 18.64 10.66
C ALA A 4 -16.25 20.06 11.19
N LYS A 5 -15.70 20.23 12.40
CA LYS A 5 -15.41 21.56 12.96
C LYS A 5 -14.22 22.20 12.22
N ALA A 6 -13.18 21.43 11.95
CA ALA A 6 -12.00 21.90 11.25
C ALA A 6 -12.30 22.36 9.81
N ILE A 7 -13.30 21.74 9.15
CA ILE A 7 -13.77 22.20 7.83
C ILE A 7 -14.44 23.57 7.91
N LEU A 8 -15.11 23.89 9.02
CA LEU A 8 -15.77 25.18 9.18
C LEU A 8 -14.80 26.26 9.64
N ASP A 9 -13.94 25.94 10.60
CA ASP A 9 -12.94 26.87 11.16
C ASP A 9 -11.84 26.06 11.84
N PHE A 10 -10.68 26.04 11.22
CA PHE A 10 -9.52 25.32 11.76
C PHE A 10 -8.81 26.15 12.83
N ASN A 11 -8.88 25.69 14.07
CA ASN A 11 -8.22 26.29 15.22
C ASN A 11 -8.53 27.79 15.47
N GLY A 12 -9.73 28.27 15.07
CA GLY A 12 -10.09 29.66 15.24
C GLY A 12 -9.41 30.64 14.27
N SER A 13 -8.85 30.11 13.19
CA SER A 13 -8.15 30.90 12.18
C SER A 13 -9.07 31.69 11.24
N GLY A 14 -10.37 31.37 11.24
CA GLY A 14 -11.32 31.88 10.26
C GLY A 14 -11.22 31.23 8.89
N LEU A 15 -10.36 30.19 8.75
CA LEU A 15 -10.17 29.43 7.51
C LEU A 15 -10.56 27.97 7.70
N SER A 16 -11.06 27.35 6.65
CA SER A 16 -11.26 25.90 6.59
C SER A 16 -9.90 25.19 6.56
N LEU A 17 -9.83 24.01 7.18
CA LEU A 17 -8.69 23.10 7.02
C LEU A 17 -8.33 22.86 5.54
N MET A 18 -9.33 22.83 4.66
CA MET A 18 -9.16 22.62 3.21
C MET A 18 -8.50 23.79 2.49
N GLU A 19 -8.46 24.97 3.11
CA GLU A 19 -7.86 26.19 2.56
C GLU A 19 -6.42 26.40 3.04
N ILE A 20 -5.96 25.60 4.01
CA ILE A 20 -4.64 25.73 4.63
C ILE A 20 -3.64 24.84 3.91
N SER A 21 -2.48 25.40 3.56
CA SER A 21 -1.39 24.64 2.96
C SER A 21 -0.88 23.55 3.93
N HIS A 22 -0.66 22.33 3.41
CA HIS A 22 -0.06 21.24 4.18
C HIS A 22 1.36 21.57 4.74
N ARG A 23 1.99 22.66 4.25
CA ARG A 23 3.29 23.15 4.74
C ARG A 23 3.15 24.34 5.68
N ALA A 24 1.93 24.75 6.03
CA ALA A 24 1.71 25.81 6.99
C ALA A 24 2.07 25.33 8.41
N LYS A 25 2.60 26.26 9.22
CA LYS A 25 2.99 25.95 10.61
C LYS A 25 1.83 25.42 11.45
N ASP A 26 0.62 25.88 11.17
CA ASP A 26 -0.58 25.47 11.90
C ASP A 26 -1.08 24.08 11.47
N PHE A 27 -0.68 23.62 10.27
CA PHE A 27 -1.00 22.28 9.76
C PHE A 27 0.06 21.23 10.11
N GLN A 28 1.31 21.63 10.31
CA GLN A 28 2.42 20.72 10.60
C GLN A 28 2.12 19.76 11.76
N PRO A 29 1.55 20.20 12.90
CA PRO A 29 1.21 19.29 14.00
C PRO A 29 0.23 18.17 13.60
N VAL A 30 -0.68 18.42 12.62
CA VAL A 30 -1.60 17.39 12.12
C VAL A 30 -0.85 16.31 11.37
N VAL A 31 0.13 16.70 10.55
CA VAL A 31 0.98 15.74 9.80
C VAL A 31 1.84 14.94 10.75
N ASP A 32 2.47 15.61 11.72
CA ASP A 32 3.36 14.97 12.70
C ASP A 32 2.59 13.97 13.58
N GLU A 33 1.37 14.34 14.01
CA GLU A 33 0.50 13.45 14.77
C GLU A 33 0.05 12.24 13.92
N ALA A 34 -0.33 12.47 12.66
CA ALA A 34 -0.70 11.38 11.75
C ALA A 34 0.45 10.39 11.56
N GLU A 35 1.68 10.88 11.31
CA GLU A 35 2.86 10.02 11.18
C GLU A 35 3.13 9.23 12.48
N ALA A 36 3.05 9.90 13.63
CA ALA A 36 3.26 9.27 14.93
C ALA A 36 2.23 8.15 15.20
N LEU A 37 0.95 8.40 14.88
CA LEU A 37 -0.12 7.42 15.04
C LEU A 37 0.04 6.21 14.09
N PHE A 38 0.47 6.43 12.85
CA PHE A 38 0.81 5.32 11.94
C PHE A 38 1.93 4.45 12.53
N LYS A 39 3.00 5.08 13.02
CA LYS A 39 4.12 4.37 13.64
C LYS A 39 3.69 3.58 14.89
N GLU A 40 2.86 4.18 15.73
CA GLU A 40 2.34 3.54 16.94
C GLU A 40 1.43 2.35 16.60
N LEU A 41 0.40 2.58 15.77
CA LEU A 41 -0.63 1.58 15.48
C LEU A 41 -0.11 0.37 14.70
N LEU A 42 0.86 0.57 13.82
CA LEU A 42 1.49 -0.49 13.04
C LEU A 42 2.78 -1.00 13.66
N ASN A 43 3.17 -0.48 14.82
CA ASN A 43 4.44 -0.81 15.50
C ASN A 43 5.64 -0.70 14.54
N ILE A 44 5.69 0.40 13.76
CA ILE A 44 6.74 0.64 12.75
C ILE A 44 8.07 0.87 13.45
N PRO A 45 9.11 0.06 13.20
CA PRO A 45 10.39 0.18 13.87
C PRO A 45 11.22 1.37 13.35
N GLU A 46 12.28 1.70 14.08
CA GLU A 46 13.27 2.65 13.62
C GLU A 46 13.90 2.20 12.29
N GLY A 47 14.19 3.15 11.42
CA GLY A 47 14.70 2.88 10.07
C GLY A 47 13.62 2.79 8.98
N TYR A 48 12.34 2.78 9.36
CA TYR A 48 11.21 2.85 8.44
C TYR A 48 10.60 4.25 8.43
N SER A 49 10.10 4.66 7.28
CA SER A 49 9.46 5.98 7.09
C SER A 49 8.00 5.82 6.70
N VAL A 50 7.16 6.71 7.19
CA VAL A 50 5.79 6.91 6.71
C VAL A 50 5.81 8.07 5.72
N LEU A 51 5.28 7.85 4.53
CA LEU A 51 5.24 8.85 3.47
C LEU A 51 3.78 9.10 3.06
N PHE A 52 3.35 10.36 3.09
CA PHE A 52 2.05 10.78 2.57
C PHE A 52 2.22 11.28 1.14
N LEU A 53 1.88 10.43 0.16
CA LEU A 53 2.08 10.67 -1.26
C LEU A 53 0.75 10.93 -1.97
N GLY A 54 0.75 11.87 -2.90
CA GLY A 54 -0.42 12.13 -3.74
C GLY A 54 -0.55 11.10 -4.87
N GLY A 55 -1.80 10.90 -5.36
CA GLY A 55 -2.09 10.05 -6.52
C GLY A 55 -2.75 8.72 -6.20
N GLY A 56 -2.88 8.38 -4.91
CA GLY A 56 -3.49 7.14 -4.43
C GLY A 56 -2.79 5.89 -4.94
N ALA A 57 -3.34 4.72 -4.67
CA ALA A 57 -2.78 3.43 -5.07
C ALA A 57 -2.51 3.30 -6.58
N SER A 58 -3.27 4.01 -7.42
CA SER A 58 -3.02 4.00 -8.88
C SER A 58 -1.68 4.60 -9.25
N MET A 59 -1.22 5.64 -8.55
CA MET A 59 0.12 6.20 -8.76
C MET A 59 1.19 5.28 -8.14
N GLU A 60 0.90 4.67 -6.99
CA GLU A 60 1.80 3.70 -6.35
C GLU A 60 2.11 2.51 -7.26
N PHE A 61 1.18 2.06 -8.10
CA PHE A 61 1.43 1.02 -9.10
C PHE A 61 2.53 1.38 -10.10
N CYS A 62 2.82 2.67 -10.28
CA CYS A 62 3.94 3.16 -11.08
C CYS A 62 5.16 3.49 -10.21
N MET A 63 4.96 4.07 -9.02
CA MET A 63 6.06 4.47 -8.13
C MET A 63 6.84 3.26 -7.63
N VAL A 64 6.16 2.16 -7.29
CA VAL A 64 6.81 0.93 -6.84
C VAL A 64 7.79 0.39 -7.89
N PRO A 65 7.36 0.05 -9.12
CA PRO A 65 8.29 -0.45 -10.12
C PRO A 65 9.34 0.59 -10.54
N TYR A 66 9.00 1.88 -10.56
CA TYR A 66 9.97 2.94 -10.86
C TYR A 66 11.15 2.96 -9.88
N ASN A 67 10.90 2.67 -8.61
CA ASN A 67 11.93 2.71 -7.56
C ASN A 67 12.61 1.36 -7.30
N PHE A 68 11.91 0.24 -7.49
CA PHE A 68 12.37 -1.08 -7.03
C PHE A 68 12.58 -2.10 -8.14
N LEU A 69 12.05 -1.90 -9.36
CA LEU A 69 12.19 -2.85 -10.44
C LEU A 69 13.46 -2.56 -11.26
N GLU A 70 14.50 -3.34 -11.02
CA GLU A 70 15.74 -3.28 -11.82
C GLU A 70 15.76 -4.29 -12.96
N LYS A 71 15.28 -5.51 -12.69
CA LYS A 71 15.28 -6.64 -13.62
C LYS A 71 13.93 -7.30 -13.72
N LYS A 72 13.44 -7.84 -12.60
CA LYS A 72 12.29 -8.73 -12.55
C LYS A 72 11.50 -8.52 -11.27
N ALA A 73 10.17 -8.43 -11.38
CA ALA A 73 9.28 -8.42 -10.22
C ALA A 73 8.29 -9.59 -10.28
N ALA A 74 8.01 -10.16 -9.12
CA ALA A 74 7.05 -11.24 -8.95
C ALA A 74 5.71 -10.69 -8.46
N TYR A 75 4.61 -11.19 -8.98
CA TYR A 75 3.25 -10.73 -8.63
C TYR A 75 2.31 -11.91 -8.37
N LEU A 76 1.52 -11.82 -7.31
CA LEU A 76 0.40 -12.71 -7.05
C LEU A 76 -0.89 -12.08 -7.60
N ASN A 77 -1.46 -12.66 -8.66
CA ASN A 77 -2.65 -12.12 -9.31
C ASN A 77 -3.94 -12.66 -8.67
N THR A 78 -4.44 -11.93 -7.69
CA THR A 78 -5.66 -12.28 -6.92
C THR A 78 -6.87 -11.43 -7.28
N GLY A 79 -6.77 -10.53 -8.27
CA GLY A 79 -7.90 -9.68 -8.63
C GLY A 79 -7.56 -8.54 -9.57
N VAL A 80 -8.55 -7.67 -9.78
CA VAL A 80 -8.43 -6.51 -10.69
C VAL A 80 -7.29 -5.58 -10.30
N TRP A 81 -7.10 -5.33 -9.01
CA TRP A 81 -6.07 -4.40 -8.52
C TRP A 81 -4.68 -4.97 -8.72
N ALA A 82 -4.46 -6.23 -8.36
CA ALA A 82 -3.21 -6.94 -8.65
C ALA A 82 -2.89 -6.94 -10.16
N LYS A 83 -3.90 -7.21 -11.01
CA LYS A 83 -3.76 -7.15 -12.47
C LYS A 83 -3.39 -5.76 -12.98
N LYS A 84 -3.96 -4.69 -12.40
CA LYS A 84 -3.59 -3.31 -12.74
C LYS A 84 -2.15 -3.00 -12.34
N ALA A 85 -1.75 -3.35 -11.11
CA ALA A 85 -0.38 -3.17 -10.66
C ALA A 85 0.63 -3.88 -11.57
N MET A 86 0.36 -5.15 -11.94
CA MET A 86 1.16 -5.89 -12.91
C MET A 86 1.26 -5.20 -14.28
N LYS A 87 0.16 -4.62 -14.75
CA LYS A 87 0.12 -3.93 -16.04
C LYS A 87 1.04 -2.72 -16.05
N GLU A 88 1.00 -1.92 -15.00
CA GLU A 88 1.88 -0.75 -14.88
C GLU A 88 3.34 -1.18 -14.75
N ALA A 89 3.66 -2.18 -13.94
CA ALA A 89 5.01 -2.69 -13.74
C ALA A 89 5.66 -3.19 -15.04
N LYS A 90 4.88 -3.74 -15.98
CA LYS A 90 5.38 -4.17 -17.31
C LYS A 90 5.97 -3.05 -18.15
N GLY A 91 5.68 -1.80 -17.84
CA GLY A 91 6.30 -0.64 -18.46
C GLY A 91 7.73 -0.35 -17.99
N PHE A 92 8.16 -1.00 -16.89
CA PHE A 92 9.45 -0.75 -16.25
C PHE A 92 10.42 -1.94 -16.36
N GLY A 93 9.93 -3.17 -16.46
CA GLY A 93 10.79 -4.36 -16.54
C GLY A 93 10.02 -5.67 -16.71
N GLU A 94 10.72 -6.78 -16.45
CA GLU A 94 10.11 -8.11 -16.51
C GLU A 94 9.15 -8.32 -15.34
N VAL A 95 7.95 -8.84 -15.63
CA VAL A 95 6.94 -9.15 -14.63
C VAL A 95 6.55 -10.61 -14.72
N VAL A 96 6.76 -11.35 -13.63
CA VAL A 96 6.41 -12.75 -13.47
C VAL A 96 5.13 -12.86 -12.65
N GLU A 97 4.07 -13.38 -13.26
CA GLU A 97 2.87 -13.81 -12.52
C GLU A 97 3.14 -15.17 -11.89
N VAL A 98 3.38 -15.21 -10.58
CA VAL A 98 3.74 -16.47 -9.88
C VAL A 98 2.54 -17.39 -9.71
N ALA A 99 1.36 -16.83 -9.55
CA ALA A 99 0.09 -17.56 -9.57
C ALA A 99 -1.07 -16.61 -9.85
N SER A 100 -2.19 -17.18 -10.29
CA SER A 100 -3.43 -16.45 -10.55
C SER A 100 -4.63 -17.33 -10.22
N SER A 101 -5.72 -16.73 -9.78
CA SER A 101 -7.03 -17.37 -9.66
C SER A 101 -8.05 -16.81 -10.65
N ALA A 102 -7.57 -16.21 -11.75
CA ALA A 102 -8.42 -15.60 -12.77
C ALA A 102 -9.36 -16.61 -13.46
N GLU A 103 -8.92 -17.87 -13.62
CA GLU A 103 -9.70 -18.96 -14.20
C GLU A 103 -10.97 -19.27 -13.40
N ALA A 104 -10.93 -19.02 -12.09
CA ALA A 104 -12.07 -19.17 -11.17
C ALA A 104 -12.69 -17.82 -10.80
N THR A 105 -12.51 -16.79 -11.61
CA THR A 105 -13.03 -15.44 -11.36
C THR A 105 -12.59 -14.89 -9.98
N TYR A 106 -11.35 -15.20 -9.57
CA TYR A 106 -10.73 -14.76 -8.31
C TYR A 106 -11.51 -15.14 -7.05
N THR A 107 -12.19 -16.29 -7.05
CA THR A 107 -12.97 -16.76 -5.90
C THR A 107 -12.12 -17.36 -4.78
N TYR A 108 -10.83 -17.52 -4.99
CA TYR A 108 -9.88 -18.02 -4.01
C TYR A 108 -8.50 -17.32 -4.14
N ILE A 109 -7.67 -17.46 -3.13
CA ILE A 109 -6.28 -17.01 -3.17
C ILE A 109 -5.39 -18.23 -3.43
N PRO A 110 -4.53 -18.22 -4.48
CA PRO A 110 -3.58 -19.29 -4.75
C PRO A 110 -2.63 -19.51 -3.57
N LYS A 111 -2.29 -20.76 -3.28
CA LYS A 111 -1.36 -21.13 -2.18
C LYS A 111 -0.11 -21.86 -2.68
N ASP A 112 -0.23 -22.55 -3.81
CA ASP A 112 0.85 -23.35 -4.36
C ASP A 112 1.55 -22.59 -5.49
N TYR A 113 2.60 -21.84 -5.14
CA TYR A 113 3.44 -21.10 -6.09
C TYR A 113 4.86 -20.97 -5.55
N THR A 114 5.78 -20.68 -6.44
CA THR A 114 7.17 -20.40 -6.10
C THR A 114 7.52 -18.97 -6.51
N ILE A 115 8.06 -18.21 -5.58
CA ILE A 115 8.56 -16.86 -5.81
C ILE A 115 10.00 -17.00 -6.34
N PRO A 116 10.34 -16.42 -7.52
CA PRO A 116 11.72 -16.43 -8.01
C PRO A 116 12.66 -15.73 -7.01
N ALA A 117 13.71 -16.41 -6.58
CA ALA A 117 14.68 -15.87 -5.63
C ALA A 117 15.55 -14.73 -6.22
N ASP A 118 15.51 -14.54 -7.53
CA ASP A 118 16.18 -13.48 -8.27
C ASP A 118 15.24 -12.33 -8.66
N ALA A 119 14.04 -12.29 -8.09
CA ALA A 119 13.14 -11.15 -8.25
C ALA A 119 13.60 -9.98 -7.36
N ASP A 120 13.43 -8.77 -7.85
CA ASP A 120 13.75 -7.55 -7.11
C ASP A 120 12.76 -7.33 -5.96
N TYR A 121 11.49 -7.71 -6.18
CA TYR A 121 10.45 -7.73 -5.15
C TYR A 121 9.29 -8.69 -5.52
N PHE A 122 8.49 -9.01 -4.51
CA PHE A 122 7.23 -9.73 -4.65
C PHE A 122 6.05 -8.83 -4.25
N HIS A 123 5.09 -8.64 -5.15
CA HIS A 123 3.93 -7.79 -4.92
C HIS A 123 2.67 -8.61 -4.65
N ILE A 124 1.94 -8.21 -3.62
CA ILE A 124 0.64 -8.77 -3.22
C ILE A 124 -0.42 -7.67 -3.07
N THR A 125 -1.68 -8.03 -3.29
CA THR A 125 -2.85 -7.24 -2.91
C THR A 125 -3.57 -8.00 -1.79
N THR A 126 -3.58 -7.44 -0.59
CA THR A 126 -4.01 -8.16 0.62
C THR A 126 -5.51 -8.36 0.68
N ASN A 127 -6.30 -7.40 0.17
CA ASN A 127 -7.76 -7.50 0.14
C ASN A 127 -8.34 -7.12 -1.23
N ASN A 128 -9.09 -8.05 -1.81
CA ASN A 128 -9.70 -7.92 -3.13
C ASN A 128 -11.17 -7.53 -3.00
N THR A 129 -11.44 -6.24 -2.88
CA THR A 129 -12.76 -5.66 -2.59
C THR A 129 -13.86 -6.04 -3.58
N ILE A 130 -13.52 -6.31 -4.85
CA ILE A 130 -14.47 -6.67 -5.89
C ILE A 130 -14.90 -8.14 -5.76
N TYR A 131 -13.98 -9.02 -5.37
CA TYR A 131 -14.20 -10.47 -5.35
C TYR A 131 -14.42 -11.03 -3.95
N GLY A 132 -14.15 -10.22 -2.89
CA GLY A 132 -14.36 -10.60 -1.51
C GLY A 132 -13.34 -11.61 -0.97
N THR A 133 -12.15 -11.68 -1.57
CA THR A 133 -11.05 -12.52 -1.07
C THR A 133 -10.00 -11.67 -0.37
N GLU A 134 -9.44 -12.19 0.73
CA GLU A 134 -8.48 -11.46 1.58
C GLU A 134 -7.41 -12.40 2.13
N LEU A 135 -6.18 -11.94 2.18
CA LEU A 135 -5.07 -12.61 2.84
C LEU A 135 -5.20 -12.44 4.36
N LYS A 136 -5.51 -13.52 5.06
CA LYS A 136 -5.73 -13.52 6.53
C LYS A 136 -4.44 -13.66 7.34
N LYS A 137 -3.31 -13.91 6.69
CA LYS A 137 -2.00 -14.10 7.29
C LYS A 137 -0.95 -13.44 6.43
N ASP A 138 0.12 -13.02 7.07
CA ASP A 138 1.31 -12.57 6.38
C ASP A 138 1.94 -13.74 5.62
N LEU A 139 2.55 -13.45 4.49
CA LEU A 139 3.18 -14.42 3.62
C LEU A 139 4.69 -14.40 3.84
N ASP A 140 5.31 -15.57 3.73
CA ASP A 140 6.77 -15.65 3.65
C ASP A 140 7.25 -15.39 2.24
N SER A 141 8.33 -14.64 2.09
CA SER A 141 8.94 -14.33 0.80
C SER A 141 10.47 -14.40 0.88
N PRO A 142 11.14 -15.03 -0.11
CA PRO A 142 12.61 -15.04 -0.19
C PRO A 142 13.18 -13.69 -0.66
N VAL A 143 12.32 -12.77 -1.12
CA VAL A 143 12.68 -11.45 -1.63
C VAL A 143 11.85 -10.37 -0.93
N PRO A 144 12.26 -9.11 -0.99
CA PRO A 144 11.49 -8.00 -0.44
C PRO A 144 10.03 -8.01 -0.90
N MET A 145 9.09 -7.80 0.01
CA MET A 145 7.65 -7.86 -0.30
C MET A 145 7.01 -6.48 -0.28
N VAL A 146 6.21 -6.21 -1.29
CA VAL A 146 5.37 -5.01 -1.44
C VAL A 146 3.92 -5.41 -1.27
N ALA A 147 3.19 -4.75 -0.39
CA ALA A 147 1.78 -5.02 -0.13
C ALA A 147 0.89 -3.81 -0.45
N ASP A 148 -0.05 -3.99 -1.37
CA ASP A 148 -1.19 -3.09 -1.53
C ASP A 148 -2.23 -3.45 -0.46
N MET A 149 -2.29 -2.61 0.57
CA MET A 149 -3.22 -2.73 1.71
C MET A 149 -4.29 -1.64 1.69
N SER A 150 -4.58 -1.09 0.52
CA SER A 150 -5.49 0.05 0.32
C SER A 150 -6.85 -0.06 1.02
N SER A 151 -7.33 -1.26 1.27
CA SER A 151 -8.67 -1.48 1.81
C SER A 151 -8.71 -2.26 3.13
N ASP A 152 -7.56 -2.69 3.65
CA ASP A 152 -7.51 -3.52 4.86
C ASP A 152 -6.39 -3.17 5.84
N ILE A 153 -5.63 -2.10 5.57
CA ILE A 153 -4.69 -1.56 6.56
C ILE A 153 -5.42 -1.21 7.86
N PHE A 154 -4.82 -1.47 9.01
CA PHE A 154 -5.41 -1.38 10.34
C PHE A 154 -6.57 -2.37 10.64
N SER A 155 -6.96 -3.24 9.71
CA SER A 155 -8.01 -4.24 9.96
C SER A 155 -7.53 -5.40 10.85
N ARG A 156 -6.22 -5.65 10.87
CA ARG A 156 -5.54 -6.68 11.66
C ARG A 156 -4.11 -6.24 12.02
N PRO A 157 -3.49 -6.85 13.04
CA PRO A 157 -2.05 -6.71 13.24
C PRO A 157 -1.28 -7.24 12.03
N ILE A 158 -0.22 -6.54 11.65
CA ILE A 158 0.72 -6.92 10.59
C ILE A 158 2.14 -6.86 11.13
N ASP A 159 3.03 -7.69 10.58
CA ASP A 159 4.46 -7.57 10.82
C ASP A 159 5.08 -6.71 9.72
N VAL A 160 5.31 -5.43 10.02
CA VAL A 160 5.91 -4.48 9.08
C VAL A 160 7.30 -4.91 8.61
N LEU A 161 8.04 -5.67 9.44
CA LEU A 161 9.37 -6.17 9.06
C LEU A 161 9.33 -7.20 7.91
N SER A 162 8.17 -7.82 7.68
CA SER A 162 7.98 -8.71 6.53
C SER A 162 7.81 -7.96 5.21
N LEU A 163 7.64 -6.64 5.24
CA LEU A 163 7.31 -5.79 4.12
C LEU A 163 8.35 -4.69 3.92
N ILE A 164 8.68 -4.36 2.68
CA ILE A 164 9.49 -3.17 2.36
C ILE A 164 8.65 -1.97 1.98
N HIS A 165 7.44 -2.21 1.51
CA HIS A 165 6.51 -1.16 1.09
C HIS A 165 5.07 -1.57 1.35
N ILE A 166 4.31 -0.68 1.95
CA ILE A 166 2.87 -0.80 2.16
C ILE A 166 2.24 0.40 1.48
N SER A 167 1.31 0.18 0.56
CA SER A 167 0.54 1.26 -0.05
C SER A 167 -0.88 1.33 0.51
N GLU A 168 -1.34 2.55 0.70
CA GLU A 168 -2.68 2.90 1.16
C GLU A 168 -3.22 4.04 0.29
N PRO A 169 -4.52 4.05 -0.06
CA PRO A 169 -5.12 5.18 -0.74
C PRO A 169 -5.28 6.36 0.24
N THR A 170 -4.90 7.50 -0.21
CA THR A 170 -5.18 8.77 0.47
C THR A 170 -6.55 9.32 0.09
#